data_3fc6f40161e75d5ddb9bba8ae6f80e88
#
_entry.id   3fc6f40161e75d5ddb9bba8ae6f80e88
#
_cell.length_a   1.000
_cell.length_b   1.000
_cell.length_c   1.000
_cell.angle_alpha   90.00
_cell.angle_beta   90.00
_cell.angle_gamma   90.00
#
_symmetry.space_group_name_H-M   'P 1'
#
loop_
_entity.id
_entity.type
_entity.pdbx_description
1 polymer ?
#
loop_
_entity_poly.entity_id
_entity_poly.type
_entity_poly.pdbx_seq_one_letter_code
_entity_poly.pdbx_strand_id
1 'polypeptide(L)'
;RAHMRENTMEKTTDKTIITVVGKDTVGIIAKVCTYLASNSINVLDISQTIVQDFFNMMMIVDMSSSAKPFADCVKELEQLGEEIGVKIRCQREEIFDMMHRI
;
A
#
# COMPACT_ATOMS: atom_id res chain seq x y z
N ARG A 1 -27.43 -12.66 -5.65
CA ARG A 1 -26.92 -12.71 -5.34
C ARG A 1 -26.36 -12.39 -4.62
N ALA A 2 -26.42 -12.12 -4.49
CA ALA A 2 -25.69 -11.70 -3.81
C ALA A 2 -25.28 -12.22 -2.74
N HIS A 3 -25.44 -12.73 -2.58
CA HIS A 3 -24.91 -13.10 -1.75
C HIS A 3 -24.14 -13.71 -1.63
N MET A 4 -24.30 -14.07 -1.95
CA MET A 4 -23.45 -14.60 -1.92
C MET A 4 -22.48 -14.32 -1.96
N ARG A 5 -22.40 -13.88 -2.06
CA ARG A 5 -21.38 -13.38 -2.19
C ARG A 5 -20.73 -12.91 -1.08
N GLU A 6 -21.16 -12.62 -0.06
CA GLU A 6 -20.53 -12.03 0.91
C GLU A 6 -19.40 -12.72 1.47
N ASN A 7 -19.42 -13.88 1.73
CA ASN A 7 -18.29 -14.54 2.27
C ASN A 7 -17.20 -14.67 1.27
N THR A 8 -17.53 -14.66 0.03
CA THR A 8 -16.49 -14.67 -0.93
C THR A 8 -15.75 -13.38 -0.95
N MET A 9 -16.37 -12.31 -0.55
CA MET A 9 -15.68 -11.08 -0.54
C MET A 9 -14.55 -11.07 0.41
N GLU A 10 -14.67 -11.73 1.52
CA GLU A 10 -13.57 -11.80 2.40
C GLU A 10 -12.39 -12.45 1.80
N LYS A 11 -12.60 -13.41 0.96
CA LYS A 11 -11.50 -14.09 0.34
C LYS A 11 -10.89 -13.32 -0.78
N THR A 12 -11.63 -12.39 -1.35
CA THR A 12 -11.12 -11.66 -2.48
C THR A 12 -10.38 -10.42 -2.11
N THR A 13 -10.43 -10.00 -0.86
CA THR A 13 -9.66 -8.83 -0.50
C THR A 13 -8.25 -9.24 -0.15
N ASP A 14 -7.31 -8.45 -0.59
CA ASP A 14 -5.91 -8.70 -0.33
C ASP A 14 -5.33 -7.37 0.13
N LYS A 15 -5.56 -7.05 1.39
CA LYS A 15 -5.15 -5.76 1.92
C LYS A 15 -3.68 -5.73 2.25
N THR A 16 -3.06 -4.67 1.88
CA THR A 16 -1.63 -4.46 2.10
C THR A 16 -1.45 -3.09 2.71
N ILE A 17 -0.54 -2.99 3.65
CA ILE A 17 -0.20 -1.72 4.26
C ILE A 17 1.10 -1.26 3.63
N ILE A 18 1.08 -0.07 3.04
CA ILE A 18 2.27 0.52 2.43
C ILE A 18 2.69 1.69 3.28
N THR A 19 3.93 1.66 3.73
CA THR A 19 4.48 2.73 4.55
C THR A 19 5.54 3.46 3.76
N VAL A 20 5.46 4.78 3.72
CA VAL A 20 6.44 5.62 3.02
C VAL A 20 7.04 6.58 4.03
N VAL A 21 8.35 6.59 4.13
CA VAL A 21 9.05 7.43 5.08
C VAL A 21 10.19 8.14 4.37
N GLY A 22 10.31 9.43 4.57
CA GLY A 22 11.40 10.18 3.98
C GLY A 22 11.25 11.65 4.29
N LYS A 23 12.13 12.44 3.69
CA LYS A 23 12.01 13.87 3.85
C LYS A 23 10.91 14.39 2.98
N ASP A 24 10.33 15.51 3.39
CA ASP A 24 9.25 16.11 2.63
C ASP A 24 9.72 16.41 1.23
N THR A 25 9.23 15.67 0.28
CA THR A 25 9.61 15.83 -1.12
C THR A 25 8.35 16.00 -1.94
N VAL A 26 8.34 17.03 -2.72
CA VAL A 26 7.20 17.31 -3.58
C VAL A 26 7.01 16.14 -4.54
N GLY A 27 5.80 15.69 -4.66
CA GLY A 27 5.47 14.65 -5.62
C GLY A 27 5.55 13.23 -5.12
N ILE A 28 5.93 13.00 -3.85
CA ILE A 28 5.98 11.65 -3.33
C ILE A 28 4.62 10.97 -3.49
N ILE A 29 3.58 11.64 -3.01
CA ILE A 29 2.25 11.05 -3.04
C ILE A 29 1.81 10.80 -4.48
N ALA A 30 2.08 11.77 -5.35
CA ALA A 30 1.66 11.65 -6.74
C ALA A 30 2.32 10.45 -7.41
N LYS A 31 3.61 10.26 -7.17
CA LYS A 31 4.31 9.16 -7.81
C LYS A 31 3.86 7.81 -7.29
N VAL A 32 3.68 7.71 -5.99
CA VAL A 32 3.22 6.45 -5.41
C VAL A 32 1.81 6.15 -5.89
N CYS A 33 0.92 7.13 -5.87
CA CYS A 33 -0.44 6.90 -6.29
C CYS A 33 -0.53 6.59 -7.78
N THR A 34 0.31 7.21 -8.59
CA THR A 34 0.34 6.90 -10.01
C THR A 34 0.74 5.44 -10.24
N TYR A 35 1.74 4.98 -9.50
CA TYR A 35 2.15 3.59 -9.61
C TYR A 35 0.99 2.66 -9.24
N LEU A 36 0.31 2.96 -8.14
CA LEU A 36 -0.79 2.11 -7.69
C LEU A 36 -1.91 2.09 -8.71
N ALA A 37 -2.26 3.25 -9.25
CA ALA A 37 -3.31 3.32 -10.24
C ALA A 37 -2.94 2.56 -11.51
N SER A 38 -1.68 2.64 -11.91
CA SER A 38 -1.23 1.97 -13.12
C SER A 38 -1.31 0.45 -13.01
N ASN A 39 -1.29 -0.07 -11.80
CA ASN A 39 -1.34 -1.50 -11.58
C ASN A 39 -2.69 -1.96 -11.01
N SER A 40 -3.70 -1.12 -11.10
CA SER A 40 -5.05 -1.46 -10.66
C SER A 40 -5.13 -1.80 -9.19
N ILE A 41 -4.32 -1.12 -8.39
CA ILE A 41 -4.33 -1.30 -6.96
C ILE A 41 -5.21 -0.22 -6.36
N ASN A 42 -6.21 -0.62 -5.59
CA ASN A 42 -7.19 0.31 -5.06
C ASN A 42 -6.77 0.81 -3.68
N VAL A 43 -6.77 2.11 -3.50
CA VAL A 43 -6.39 2.70 -2.22
C VAL A 43 -7.64 2.80 -1.35
N LEU A 44 -7.57 2.19 -0.17
CA LEU A 44 -8.71 2.19 0.75
C LEU A 44 -8.59 3.27 1.80
N ASP A 45 -7.37 3.61 2.20
CA ASP A 45 -7.19 4.60 3.24
C ASP A 45 -5.78 5.17 3.15
N ILE A 46 -5.63 6.42 3.52
CA ILE A 46 -4.33 7.08 3.55
C ILE A 46 -4.26 7.91 4.82
N SER A 47 -3.14 7.78 5.51
CA SER A 47 -2.88 8.58 6.70
C SER A 47 -1.47 9.13 6.56
N GLN A 48 -1.28 10.41 6.82
CA GLN A 48 0.04 10.99 6.70
C GLN A 48 0.30 11.96 7.84
N THR A 49 1.56 12.04 8.21
CA THR A 49 2.01 12.89 9.29
C THR A 49 3.36 13.47 8.92
N ILE A 50 3.58 14.71 9.26
CA ILE A 50 4.88 15.33 9.06
C ILE A 50 5.43 15.66 10.44
N VAL A 51 6.59 15.09 10.76
CA VAL A 51 7.23 15.33 12.03
C VAL A 51 8.59 15.95 11.73
N GLN A 52 8.75 17.21 12.11
CA GLN A 52 9.93 17.99 11.78
C GLN A 52 10.07 18.01 10.28
N ASP A 53 11.12 17.43 9.73
CA ASP A 53 11.30 17.40 8.30
C ASP A 53 10.92 16.10 7.67
N PHE A 54 10.43 15.16 8.47
CA PHE A 54 10.14 13.83 7.93
C PHE A 54 8.68 13.65 7.64
N PHE A 55 8.44 13.05 6.49
CA PHE A 55 7.12 12.73 6.01
C PHE A 55 6.87 11.26 6.24
N ASN A 56 5.78 10.95 6.90
CA ASN A 56 5.35 9.57 7.12
C ASN A 56 3.99 9.38 6.51
N MET A 57 3.85 8.38 5.65
CA MET A 57 2.57 8.09 5.05
C MET A 57 2.28 6.61 5.20
N MET A 58 1.08 6.28 5.61
CA MET A 58 0.63 4.91 5.67
C MET A 58 -0.59 4.78 4.79
N MET A 59 -0.57 3.82 3.89
CA MET A 59 -1.69 3.58 3.00
C MET A 59 -2.17 2.16 3.17
N ILE A 60 -3.47 1.99 3.15
CA ILE A 60 -4.06 0.65 3.12
C ILE A 60 -4.63 0.48 1.74
N VAL A 61 -4.17 -0.55 1.03
CA VAL A 61 -4.59 -0.77 -0.34
C VAL A 61 -5.11 -2.17 -0.50
N ASP A 62 -5.93 -2.36 -1.52
CA ASP A 62 -6.47 -3.66 -1.86
C ASP A 62 -5.79 -4.10 -3.15
N MET A 63 -5.03 -5.18 -3.07
CA MET A 63 -4.28 -5.67 -4.20
C MET A 63 -4.94 -6.84 -4.90
N SER A 64 -6.19 -7.12 -4.57
CA SER A 64 -6.88 -8.26 -5.18
C SER A 64 -7.03 -8.11 -6.69
N SER A 65 -7.07 -6.88 -7.19
CA SER A 65 -7.18 -6.64 -8.63
C SER A 65 -5.87 -6.20 -9.24
N SER A 66 -4.77 -6.36 -8.52
CA SER A 66 -3.48 -5.91 -9.01
C SER A 66 -3.08 -6.67 -10.26
N ALA A 67 -2.50 -5.95 -11.20
CA ALA A 67 -2.02 -6.55 -12.45
C ALA A 67 -0.79 -7.40 -12.23
N LYS A 68 -0.12 -7.23 -11.09
CA LYS A 68 1.13 -7.94 -10.81
C LYS A 68 1.06 -8.64 -9.47
N PRO A 69 1.86 -9.69 -9.27
CA PRO A 69 1.90 -10.35 -7.97
C PRO A 69 2.44 -9.43 -6.89
N PHE A 70 2.12 -9.76 -5.65
CA PHE A 70 2.55 -8.96 -4.51
C PHE A 70 4.07 -8.77 -4.49
N ALA A 71 4.81 -9.84 -4.74
CA ALA A 71 6.28 -9.75 -4.68
C ALA A 71 6.83 -8.77 -5.71
N ASP A 72 6.24 -8.73 -6.89
CA ASP A 72 6.69 -7.79 -7.91
C ASP A 72 6.37 -6.36 -7.51
N CYS A 73 5.21 -6.15 -6.93
CA CYS A 73 4.83 -4.82 -6.49
C CYS A 73 5.76 -4.32 -5.38
N VAL A 74 6.14 -5.20 -4.47
CA VAL A 74 7.05 -4.82 -3.40
C VAL A 74 8.37 -4.36 -3.98
N LYS A 75 8.91 -5.11 -4.92
CA LYS A 75 10.17 -4.75 -5.53
C LYS A 75 10.08 -3.42 -6.26
N GLU A 76 9.02 -3.24 -7.02
CA GLU A 76 8.87 -2.04 -7.82
C GLU A 76 8.65 -0.82 -6.95
N LEU A 77 7.90 -0.97 -5.88
CA LEU A 77 7.71 0.15 -4.96
C LEU A 77 8.99 0.50 -4.24
N GLU A 78 9.78 -0.49 -3.87
CA GLU A 78 11.07 -0.21 -3.25
C GLU A 78 11.98 0.51 -4.21
N GLN A 79 11.99 0.13 -5.47
CA GLN A 79 12.76 0.81 -6.47
C GLN A 79 12.29 2.24 -6.66
N LEU A 80 10.99 2.44 -6.70
CA LEU A 80 10.43 3.76 -6.82
C LEU A 80 10.87 4.63 -5.65
N GLY A 81 10.87 4.06 -4.44
CA GLY A 81 11.32 4.77 -3.27
C GLY A 81 12.77 5.22 -3.41
N GLU A 82 13.62 4.35 -3.92
CA GLU A 82 15.01 4.72 -4.11
C GLU A 82 15.15 5.86 -5.11
N GLU A 83 14.35 5.83 -6.15
CA GLU A 83 14.42 6.88 -7.17
C GLU A 83 14.01 8.23 -6.64
N ILE A 84 13.04 8.28 -5.77
CA ILE A 84 12.56 9.55 -5.24
C ILE A 84 13.11 9.88 -3.87
N GLY A 85 13.98 9.02 -3.33
CA GLY A 85 14.66 9.33 -2.08
C GLY A 85 13.87 9.06 -0.83
N VAL A 86 12.96 8.09 -0.86
CA VAL A 86 12.19 7.73 0.32
C VAL A 86 12.26 6.23 0.52
N LYS A 87 11.85 5.79 1.68
CA LYS A 87 11.81 4.38 1.99
C LYS A 87 10.38 3.90 1.94
N ILE A 88 10.11 2.90 1.11
CA ILE A 88 8.77 2.36 0.96
C ILE A 88 8.79 0.91 1.40
N ARG A 89 7.83 0.54 2.26
CA ARG A 89 7.69 -0.83 2.73
C ARG A 89 6.28 -1.29 2.50
N CYS A 90 6.14 -2.57 2.15
CA CYS A 90 4.83 -3.17 1.94
C CYS A 90 4.68 -4.37 2.87
N GLN A 91 3.51 -4.50 3.46
CA GLN A 91 3.25 -5.55 4.42
C GLN A 91 1.82 -5.98 4.28
N ARG A 92 1.58 -7.28 4.18
CA ARG A 92 0.21 -7.75 4.05
C ARG A 92 -0.51 -7.62 5.36
N GLU A 93 -1.76 -7.24 5.26
CA GLU A 93 -2.57 -7.02 6.44
C GLU A 93 -2.76 -8.29 7.26
N GLU A 94 -2.82 -9.43 6.61
CA GLU A 94 -3.04 -10.66 7.35
C GLU A 94 -1.90 -10.92 8.33
N ILE A 95 -0.67 -10.55 7.98
CA ILE A 95 0.44 -10.69 8.91
C ILE A 95 0.28 -9.71 10.05
N PHE A 96 -0.08 -8.49 9.73
CA PHE A 96 -0.29 -7.45 10.71
C PHE A 96 -1.42 -7.83 11.66
N ASP A 97 -2.49 -8.37 11.10
CA ASP A 97 -3.65 -8.78 11.87
C ASP A 97 -3.32 -9.90 12.83
N MET A 98 -2.51 -10.83 12.42
CA MET A 98 -2.09 -11.91 13.30
C MET A 98 -1.32 -11.37 14.49
N MET A 99 -0.52 -10.37 14.29
CA MET A 99 0.23 -9.77 15.37
C MET A 99 -0.72 -9.09 16.35
N HIS A 100 -1.78 -8.53 15.84
CA HIS A 100 -2.74 -7.86 16.70
C HIS A 100 -3.59 -8.82 17.50
N ARG A 101 -3.79 -9.99 16.99
CA ARG A 101 -4.62 -10.93 17.66
C ARG A 101 -4.03 -11.50 18.89
N ILE A 102 -2.82 -11.35 19.10
CA ILE A 102 -2.21 -11.83 20.30
C ILE A 102 -2.39 -10.86 21.43
#